data_e9739dab44d33d5ec3d3f9cc4b598222
#
_entry.id   e9739dab44d33d5ec3d3f9cc4b598222
#
_cell.length_a   1.000
_cell.length_b   1.000
_cell.length_c   1.000
_cell.angle_alpha   90.00
_cell.angle_beta   90.00
_cell.angle_gamma   90.00
#
_symmetry.space_group_name_H-M   'P 1'
#
loop_
_entity.id
_entity.type
_entity.pdbx_description
1 polymer ?
#
loop_
_entity_poly.entity_id
_entity_poly.type
_entity_poly.pdbx_seq_one_letter_code
_entity_poly.pdbx_strand_id
1 'polypeptide(L)'
;YLDLWARKKGISLIGTGDFTHPGWRQELQEKLEPAEEGLYRLKEEYVLEESRDMPGTAPRFAFTGEISSIYKKNGKCRKIHNVILLPGMEVADEMAGKLEKIGNIRSDGRPILGLDCRDLLEILLETDPAGILVPAHIWTPHFGLLGAASGFDSVEECFEDLTPYIHAVETGLSSDPPMNWKVSALDGLFLISNSDAHSPSKLGREANLLNMELSYSGLYKAIQEGKGLEGTLEFFPEEGKYHYDGHRKCHVCCSP
;
A
#
# COMPACT_ATOMS: atom_id res chain seq x y z
N TYR A 1 -6.72 -10.85 -15.56
CA TYR A 1 -6.46 -9.51 -16.11
C TYR A 1 -5.27 -8.83 -15.45
N LEU A 2 -5.06 -8.95 -14.13
CA LEU A 2 -3.89 -8.35 -13.46
C LEU A 2 -2.57 -8.84 -14.08
N ASP A 3 -2.41 -10.16 -14.29
CA ASP A 3 -1.26 -10.76 -14.97
C ASP A 3 -1.03 -10.15 -16.37
N LEU A 4 -2.08 -10.06 -17.17
CA LEU A 4 -2.01 -9.47 -18.50
C LEU A 4 -1.50 -8.03 -18.50
N TRP A 5 -2.07 -7.19 -17.62
CA TRP A 5 -1.67 -5.79 -17.56
C TRP A 5 -0.30 -5.59 -16.93
N ALA A 6 0.09 -6.43 -15.96
CA ALA A 6 1.44 -6.42 -15.42
C ALA A 6 2.47 -6.74 -16.53
N ARG A 7 2.22 -7.78 -17.35
CA ARG A 7 3.07 -8.09 -18.52
C ARG A 7 3.11 -6.94 -19.52
N LYS A 8 1.96 -6.37 -19.90
CA LYS A 8 1.88 -5.21 -20.83
C LYS A 8 2.67 -4.00 -20.34
N LYS A 9 2.79 -3.83 -19.04
CA LYS A 9 3.46 -2.68 -18.40
C LYS A 9 4.90 -2.98 -17.95
N GLY A 10 5.36 -4.23 -18.09
CA GLY A 10 6.69 -4.65 -17.62
C GLY A 10 6.81 -4.71 -16.09
N ILE A 11 5.70 -4.93 -15.37
CA ILE A 11 5.67 -5.01 -13.91
C ILE A 11 6.02 -6.45 -13.51
N SER A 12 7.10 -6.62 -12.76
CA SER A 12 7.58 -7.93 -12.30
C SER A 12 6.92 -8.40 -11.02
N LEU A 13 6.54 -7.47 -10.13
CA LEU A 13 5.88 -7.76 -8.86
C LEU A 13 4.66 -6.86 -8.69
N ILE A 14 3.52 -7.45 -8.37
CA ILE A 14 2.24 -6.77 -8.21
C ILE A 14 1.58 -7.17 -6.89
N GLY A 15 1.00 -6.21 -6.19
CA GLY A 15 0.11 -6.47 -5.07
C GLY A 15 -1.24 -7.01 -5.54
N THR A 16 -1.78 -8.00 -4.82
CA THR A 16 -3.11 -8.57 -5.15
C THR A 16 -4.24 -7.57 -4.95
N GLY A 17 -4.06 -6.61 -4.03
CA GLY A 17 -5.15 -5.79 -3.52
C GLY A 17 -6.18 -6.61 -2.74
N ASP A 18 -7.01 -5.94 -1.98
CA ASP A 18 -8.26 -6.41 -1.37
C ASP A 18 -8.23 -7.82 -0.71
N PHE A 19 -7.09 -8.22 -0.13
CA PHE A 19 -6.95 -9.54 0.50
C PHE A 19 -8.01 -9.80 1.58
N THR A 20 -8.61 -8.76 2.13
CA THR A 20 -9.64 -8.86 3.15
C THR A 20 -10.97 -9.38 2.60
N HIS A 21 -11.31 -9.11 1.34
CA HIS A 21 -12.58 -9.49 0.75
C HIS A 21 -12.65 -11.03 0.55
N PRO A 22 -13.61 -11.74 1.15
CA PRO A 22 -13.61 -13.21 1.17
C PRO A 22 -13.72 -13.82 -0.23
N GLY A 23 -14.53 -13.25 -1.11
CA GLY A 23 -14.67 -13.74 -2.49
C GLY A 23 -13.40 -13.56 -3.31
N TRP A 24 -12.72 -12.41 -3.16
CA TRP A 24 -11.44 -12.17 -3.84
C TRP A 24 -10.35 -13.09 -3.29
N ARG A 25 -10.25 -13.25 -1.98
CA ARG A 25 -9.30 -14.16 -1.34
C ARG A 25 -9.49 -15.61 -1.80
N GLN A 26 -10.75 -16.07 -1.91
CA GLN A 26 -11.05 -17.39 -2.47
C GLN A 26 -10.58 -17.52 -3.92
N GLU A 27 -10.77 -16.49 -4.75
CA GLU A 27 -10.30 -16.48 -6.13
C GLU A 27 -8.77 -16.53 -6.20
N LEU A 28 -8.06 -15.81 -5.31
CA LEU A 28 -6.60 -15.87 -5.21
C LEU A 28 -6.11 -17.27 -4.82
N GLN A 29 -6.75 -17.91 -3.84
CA GLN A 29 -6.44 -19.29 -3.43
C GLN A 29 -6.65 -20.30 -4.56
N GLU A 30 -7.70 -20.13 -5.35
CA GLU A 30 -7.99 -21.00 -6.48
C GLU A 30 -6.98 -20.81 -7.61
N LYS A 31 -6.64 -19.57 -7.94
CA LYS A 31 -5.93 -19.23 -9.18
C LYS A 31 -4.44 -19.03 -9.05
N LEU A 32 -3.95 -18.75 -7.86
CA LEU A 32 -2.52 -18.59 -7.60
C LEU A 32 -1.89 -19.87 -7.08
N GLU A 33 -0.62 -20.04 -7.38
CA GLU A 33 0.24 -21.07 -6.81
C GLU A 33 1.52 -20.44 -6.25
N PRO A 34 2.15 -21.03 -5.21
CA PRO A 34 3.43 -20.57 -4.70
C PRO A 34 4.50 -20.51 -5.79
N ALA A 35 5.33 -19.47 -5.73
CA ALA A 35 6.49 -19.30 -6.61
C ALA A 35 7.76 -19.20 -5.75
N GLU A 36 8.35 -18.02 -5.63
CA GLU A 36 9.44 -17.78 -4.70
C GLU A 36 8.90 -17.57 -3.29
N GLU A 37 9.77 -17.52 -2.28
CA GLU A 37 9.39 -17.36 -0.87
C GLU A 37 8.43 -16.17 -0.68
N GLY A 38 7.22 -16.46 -0.16
CA GLY A 38 6.17 -15.48 0.12
C GLY A 38 5.53 -14.84 -1.10
N LEU A 39 5.92 -15.24 -2.32
CA LEU A 39 5.36 -14.76 -3.58
C LEU A 39 4.62 -15.87 -4.31
N TYR A 40 3.71 -15.44 -5.17
CA TYR A 40 2.82 -16.32 -5.92
C TYR A 40 2.85 -15.98 -7.41
N ARG A 41 2.42 -16.93 -8.23
CA ARG A 41 2.18 -16.72 -9.66
C ARG A 41 0.82 -17.25 -10.06
N LEU A 42 0.30 -16.74 -11.16
CA LEU A 42 -0.94 -17.25 -11.74
C LEU A 42 -0.69 -18.67 -12.29
N LYS A 43 -1.57 -19.63 -11.93
CA LYS A 43 -1.53 -20.98 -12.51
C LYS A 43 -1.72 -20.91 -14.02
N GLU A 44 -1.01 -21.78 -14.75
CA GLU A 44 -0.95 -21.77 -16.21
C GLU A 44 -2.35 -21.86 -16.87
N GLU A 45 -3.26 -22.59 -16.27
CA GLU A 45 -4.62 -22.79 -16.78
C GLU A 45 -5.46 -21.49 -16.78
N TYR A 46 -5.10 -20.49 -15.97
CA TYR A 46 -5.77 -19.20 -15.90
C TYR A 46 -5.05 -18.07 -16.66
N VAL A 47 -3.88 -18.37 -17.23
CA VAL A 47 -3.15 -17.41 -18.07
C VAL A 47 -3.94 -17.18 -19.37
N LEU A 48 -4.25 -15.92 -19.64
CA LEU A 48 -4.97 -15.54 -20.85
C LEU A 48 -4.13 -15.83 -22.09
N GLU A 49 -4.78 -16.26 -23.18
CA GLU A 49 -4.10 -16.60 -24.42
C GLU A 49 -3.20 -15.46 -24.92
N GLU A 50 -3.71 -14.23 -24.88
CA GLU A 50 -2.94 -13.05 -25.28
C GLU A 50 -1.72 -12.75 -24.38
N SER A 51 -1.62 -13.34 -23.18
CA SER A 51 -0.48 -13.19 -22.27
C SER A 51 0.64 -14.20 -22.54
N ARG A 52 0.34 -15.32 -23.21
CA ARG A 52 1.28 -16.46 -23.37
C ARG A 52 2.47 -16.12 -24.25
N ASP A 53 2.24 -15.34 -25.29
CA ASP A 53 3.27 -14.95 -26.25
C ASP A 53 3.99 -13.64 -25.88
N MET A 54 3.66 -13.04 -24.72
CA MET A 54 4.31 -11.82 -24.28
C MET A 54 5.74 -12.08 -23.81
N PRO A 55 6.72 -11.24 -24.21
CA PRO A 55 8.09 -11.36 -23.75
C PRO A 55 8.20 -11.05 -22.26
N GLY A 56 9.21 -11.61 -21.61
CA GLY A 56 9.52 -11.35 -20.20
C GLY A 56 9.09 -12.46 -19.26
N THR A 57 9.40 -12.28 -17.99
CA THR A 57 9.08 -13.22 -16.92
C THR A 57 7.62 -13.03 -16.48
N ALA A 58 6.94 -14.12 -16.15
CA ALA A 58 5.62 -14.04 -15.54
C ALA A 58 5.66 -13.19 -14.25
N PRO A 59 4.73 -12.24 -14.07
CA PRO A 59 4.70 -11.42 -12.88
C PRO A 59 4.45 -12.25 -11.63
N ARG A 60 4.96 -11.77 -10.51
CA ARG A 60 4.71 -12.32 -9.17
C ARG A 60 3.65 -11.51 -8.46
N PHE A 61 2.96 -12.15 -7.55
CA PHE A 61 1.93 -11.56 -6.72
C PHE A 61 2.35 -11.62 -5.25
N ALA A 62 2.28 -10.47 -4.56
CA ALA A 62 2.36 -10.37 -3.11
C ALA A 62 0.96 -10.10 -2.54
N PHE A 63 0.62 -10.67 -1.40
CA PHE A 63 -0.66 -10.39 -0.74
C PHE A 63 -0.65 -8.97 -0.18
N THR A 64 -1.54 -8.14 -0.69
CA THR A 64 -1.69 -6.75 -0.26
C THR A 64 -3.16 -6.37 -0.10
N GLY A 65 -3.41 -5.31 0.63
CA GLY A 65 -4.72 -4.68 0.72
C GLY A 65 -4.61 -3.30 1.33
N GLU A 66 -5.60 -2.47 1.09
CA GLU A 66 -5.71 -1.15 1.69
C GLU A 66 -6.86 -1.14 2.70
N ILE A 67 -6.60 -0.61 3.89
CA ILE A 67 -7.58 -0.48 4.98
C ILE A 67 -7.88 0.99 5.21
N SER A 68 -9.16 1.35 5.24
CA SER A 68 -9.63 2.68 5.60
C SER A 68 -9.97 2.72 7.10
N SER A 69 -9.12 3.38 7.88
CA SER A 69 -9.34 3.64 9.30
C SER A 69 -10.12 4.94 9.49
N ILE A 70 -11.32 4.86 10.08
CA ILE A 70 -12.14 6.04 10.40
C ILE A 70 -12.50 6.00 11.88
N TYR A 71 -11.92 6.88 12.67
CA TYR A 71 -12.05 6.86 14.13
C TYR A 71 -11.95 8.26 14.74
N LYS A 72 -12.25 8.37 16.03
CA LYS A 72 -12.07 9.61 16.78
C LYS A 72 -10.80 9.57 17.62
N LYS A 73 -9.93 10.57 17.46
CA LYS A 73 -8.71 10.74 18.25
C LYS A 73 -8.49 12.22 18.52
N ASN A 74 -8.21 12.57 19.77
CA ASN A 74 -7.99 13.97 20.22
C ASN A 74 -9.15 14.92 19.83
N GLY A 75 -10.40 14.45 19.96
CA GLY A 75 -11.60 15.22 19.65
C GLY A 75 -11.90 15.44 18.17
N LYS A 76 -11.10 14.86 17.26
CA LYS A 76 -11.25 14.98 15.80
C LYS A 76 -11.59 13.63 15.17
N CYS A 77 -12.36 13.66 14.08
CA CYS A 77 -12.54 12.50 13.22
C CYS A 77 -11.30 12.35 12.33
N ARG A 78 -10.60 11.24 12.49
CA ARG A 78 -9.43 10.87 11.68
C ARG A 78 -9.85 9.90 10.60
N LYS A 79 -9.31 10.07 9.41
CA LYS A 79 -9.54 9.19 8.26
C LYS A 79 -8.21 8.96 7.58
N ILE A 80 -7.72 7.74 7.65
CA ILE A 80 -6.41 7.36 7.13
C ILE A 80 -6.54 6.07 6.34
N HIS A 81 -5.87 6.01 5.20
CA HIS A 81 -5.67 4.78 4.46
C HIS A 81 -4.29 4.19 4.78
N ASN A 82 -4.25 2.88 4.95
CA ASN A 82 -3.02 2.14 5.20
C ASN A 82 -2.95 0.97 4.24
N VAL A 83 -1.87 0.87 3.49
CA VAL A 83 -1.53 -0.31 2.70
C VAL A 83 -0.88 -1.34 3.61
N ILE A 84 -1.34 -2.58 3.52
CA ILE A 84 -0.78 -3.74 4.23
C ILE A 84 -0.20 -4.71 3.20
N LEU A 85 1.02 -5.19 3.46
CA LEU A 85 1.65 -6.27 2.71
C LEU A 85 1.89 -7.45 3.66
N LEU A 86 1.64 -8.66 3.19
CA LEU A 86 1.66 -9.87 4.00
C LEU A 86 2.54 -10.95 3.37
N PRO A 87 3.27 -11.74 4.19
CA PRO A 87 4.24 -12.73 3.71
C PRO A 87 3.62 -13.97 3.07
N GLY A 88 2.29 -14.07 3.01
CA GLY A 88 1.63 -15.18 2.35
C GLY A 88 0.14 -15.27 2.59
N MET A 89 -0.46 -16.27 1.96
CA MET A 89 -1.90 -16.50 1.94
C MET A 89 -2.46 -16.83 3.33
N GLU A 90 -1.76 -17.65 4.10
CA GLU A 90 -2.18 -18.08 5.43
C GLU A 90 -2.25 -16.90 6.40
N VAL A 91 -1.25 -16.00 6.32
CA VAL A 91 -1.22 -14.76 7.11
C VAL A 91 -2.35 -13.82 6.67
N ALA A 92 -2.64 -13.76 5.36
CA ALA A 92 -3.76 -12.97 4.85
C ALA A 92 -5.12 -13.48 5.35
N ASP A 93 -5.29 -14.81 5.43
CA ASP A 93 -6.50 -15.41 6.00
C ASP A 93 -6.64 -15.12 7.50
N GLU A 94 -5.56 -15.22 8.26
CA GLU A 94 -5.56 -14.92 9.69
C GLU A 94 -5.86 -13.44 9.95
N MET A 95 -5.16 -12.54 9.25
CA MET A 95 -5.38 -11.09 9.35
C MET A 95 -6.82 -10.72 9.01
N ALA A 96 -7.36 -11.24 7.91
CA ALA A 96 -8.74 -11.00 7.52
C ALA A 96 -9.72 -11.51 8.58
N GLY A 97 -9.48 -12.67 9.17
CA GLY A 97 -10.30 -13.21 10.26
C GLY A 97 -10.28 -12.36 11.54
N LYS A 98 -9.16 -11.70 11.85
CA LYS A 98 -9.06 -10.72 12.95
C LYS A 98 -9.86 -9.45 12.63
N LEU A 99 -9.72 -8.90 11.42
CA LEU A 99 -10.42 -7.70 10.99
C LEU A 99 -11.93 -7.90 10.86
N GLU A 100 -12.39 -9.09 10.45
CA GLU A 100 -13.83 -9.42 10.36
C GLU A 100 -14.55 -9.35 11.72
N LYS A 101 -13.84 -9.59 12.82
CA LYS A 101 -14.38 -9.44 14.18
C LYS A 101 -14.57 -7.98 14.60
N ILE A 102 -13.87 -7.06 13.93
CA ILE A 102 -13.89 -5.62 14.22
C ILE A 102 -14.93 -4.91 13.36
N GLY A 103 -15.07 -5.30 12.09
CA GLY A 103 -15.99 -4.64 11.18
C GLY A 103 -16.27 -5.40 9.90
N ASN A 104 -17.03 -4.78 9.01
CA ASN A 104 -17.42 -5.40 7.75
C ASN A 104 -16.28 -5.35 6.74
N ILE A 105 -15.77 -6.53 6.36
CA ILE A 105 -14.76 -6.71 5.32
C ILE A 105 -15.33 -7.33 4.03
N ARG A 106 -16.65 -7.46 3.93
CA ARG A 106 -17.35 -8.14 2.82
C ARG A 106 -17.91 -7.18 1.78
N SER A 107 -17.73 -5.87 1.99
CA SER A 107 -18.09 -4.88 0.99
C SER A 107 -17.03 -4.81 -0.10
N ASP A 108 -17.45 -4.52 -1.32
CA ASP A 108 -16.54 -4.31 -2.44
C ASP A 108 -15.55 -3.17 -2.14
N GLY A 109 -14.32 -3.36 -2.57
CA GLY A 109 -13.22 -2.44 -2.34
C GLY A 109 -12.64 -2.53 -0.93
N ARG A 110 -11.89 -1.50 -0.54
CA ARG A 110 -11.23 -1.46 0.77
C ARG A 110 -12.23 -1.41 1.92
N PRO A 111 -12.03 -2.18 2.99
CA PRO A 111 -12.91 -2.12 4.15
C PRO A 111 -12.73 -0.81 4.90
N ILE A 112 -13.85 -0.28 5.40
CA ILE A 112 -13.88 0.88 6.29
C ILE A 112 -14.09 0.36 7.71
N LEU A 113 -13.06 0.56 8.55
CA LEU A 113 -13.07 0.07 9.92
C LEU A 113 -13.04 1.25 10.92
N GLY A 114 -13.80 1.13 11.99
CA GLY A 114 -13.75 2.03 13.14
C GLY A 114 -12.54 1.76 14.03
N LEU A 115 -11.37 1.51 13.43
CA LEU A 115 -10.14 1.05 14.07
C LEU A 115 -9.06 2.12 13.99
N ASP A 116 -8.39 2.40 15.11
CA ASP A 116 -7.23 3.28 15.16
C ASP A 116 -6.08 2.69 14.33
N CYS A 117 -5.32 3.55 13.65
CA CYS A 117 -4.17 3.11 12.85
C CYS A 117 -3.09 2.42 13.72
N ARG A 118 -2.89 2.90 14.93
CA ARG A 118 -1.98 2.29 15.90
C ARG A 118 -2.42 0.86 16.24
N ASP A 119 -3.72 0.65 16.50
CA ASP A 119 -4.28 -0.66 16.82
C ASP A 119 -4.29 -1.58 15.59
N LEU A 120 -4.50 -1.04 14.38
CA LEU A 120 -4.37 -1.80 13.14
C LEU A 120 -2.94 -2.33 12.96
N LEU A 121 -1.93 -1.50 13.23
CA LEU A 121 -0.53 -1.92 13.20
C LEU A 121 -0.21 -2.96 14.28
N GLU A 122 -0.74 -2.81 15.49
CA GLU A 122 -0.59 -3.81 16.55
C GLU A 122 -1.15 -5.17 16.13
N ILE A 123 -2.37 -5.20 15.59
CA ILE A 123 -3.00 -6.43 15.09
C ILE A 123 -2.16 -7.06 13.96
N LEU A 124 -1.59 -6.26 13.07
CA LEU A 124 -0.71 -6.74 12.02
C LEU A 124 0.53 -7.42 12.58
N LEU A 125 1.25 -6.75 13.49
CA LEU A 125 2.49 -7.26 14.11
C LEU A 125 2.24 -8.50 14.97
N GLU A 126 1.07 -8.58 15.63
CA GLU A 126 0.62 -9.78 16.36
C GLU A 126 0.20 -10.93 15.42
N THR A 127 -0.17 -10.62 14.18
CA THR A 127 -0.50 -11.65 13.18
C THR A 127 0.78 -12.23 12.59
N ASP A 128 1.65 -11.35 12.12
CA ASP A 128 2.99 -11.74 11.65
C ASP A 128 3.94 -10.53 11.73
N PRO A 129 5.06 -10.65 12.45
CA PRO A 129 6.04 -9.56 12.56
C PRO A 129 6.71 -9.19 11.23
N ALA A 130 6.61 -10.02 10.19
CA ALA A 130 7.04 -9.68 8.84
C ALA A 130 5.96 -8.94 8.03
N GLY A 131 4.78 -8.71 8.60
CA GLY A 131 3.77 -7.84 7.99
C GLY A 131 4.27 -6.40 7.88
N ILE A 132 3.95 -5.75 6.78
CA ILE A 132 4.35 -4.35 6.52
C ILE A 132 3.10 -3.48 6.48
N LEU A 133 3.11 -2.37 7.20
CA LEU A 133 2.11 -1.32 7.07
C LEU A 133 2.76 -0.04 6.54
N VAL A 134 2.16 0.51 5.49
CA VAL A 134 2.59 1.77 4.88
C VAL A 134 1.39 2.72 4.84
N PRO A 135 1.46 3.89 5.48
CA PRO A 135 0.46 4.93 5.29
C PRO A 135 0.37 5.33 3.82
N ALA A 136 -0.84 5.20 3.24
CA ALA A 136 -1.09 5.44 1.82
C ALA A 136 -1.19 6.93 1.51
N HIS A 137 -0.71 7.35 0.32
CA HIS A 137 -0.88 8.69 -0.27
C HIS A 137 -0.99 9.81 0.79
N ILE A 138 0.07 9.97 1.59
CA ILE A 138 0.06 10.69 2.87
C ILE A 138 -0.41 12.14 2.80
N TRP A 139 -0.38 12.78 1.64
CA TRP A 139 -0.73 14.19 1.45
C TRP A 139 -2.14 14.42 0.89
N THR A 140 -2.90 13.38 0.56
CA THR A 140 -4.29 13.60 0.17
C THR A 140 -5.06 14.26 1.32
N PRO A 141 -5.86 15.33 1.07
CA PRO A 141 -6.55 16.09 2.12
C PRO A 141 -7.43 15.23 3.02
N HIS A 142 -8.11 14.26 2.43
CA HIS A 142 -8.87 13.22 3.12
C HIS A 142 -8.14 11.88 2.96
N PHE A 143 -8.14 11.09 4.01
CA PHE A 143 -7.55 9.76 4.08
C PHE A 143 -6.01 9.71 3.99
N GLY A 144 -5.33 10.82 3.84
CA GLY A 144 -3.87 10.90 3.97
C GLY A 144 -3.43 11.12 5.42
N LEU A 145 -2.32 10.48 5.81
CA LEU A 145 -1.76 10.59 7.16
C LEU A 145 -1.53 12.05 7.55
N LEU A 146 -0.94 12.84 6.67
CA LEU A 146 -0.65 14.28 6.85
C LEU A 146 -1.70 15.18 6.18
N GLY A 147 -2.80 14.59 5.72
CA GLY A 147 -3.87 15.27 5.01
C GLY A 147 -4.53 16.40 5.81
N ALA A 148 -4.70 17.55 5.18
CA ALA A 148 -5.20 18.78 5.81
C ALA A 148 -6.60 18.64 6.44
N ALA A 149 -7.47 17.79 5.88
CA ALA A 149 -8.86 17.67 6.34
C ALA A 149 -9.03 16.67 7.50
N SER A 150 -8.35 15.54 7.46
CA SER A 150 -8.60 14.43 8.40
C SER A 150 -7.35 13.74 8.94
N GLY A 151 -6.17 14.19 8.53
CA GLY A 151 -4.89 13.62 8.95
C GLY A 151 -4.38 14.16 10.28
N PHE A 152 -3.14 13.83 10.58
CA PHE A 152 -2.37 14.23 11.75
C PHE A 152 -1.32 15.28 11.38
N ASP A 153 -0.63 15.83 12.37
CA ASP A 153 0.48 16.75 12.15
C ASP A 153 1.83 16.01 12.10
N SER A 154 1.88 14.75 12.56
CA SER A 154 3.06 13.89 12.48
C SER A 154 2.70 12.41 12.46
N VAL A 155 3.67 11.56 12.12
CA VAL A 155 3.55 10.10 12.17
C VAL A 155 3.36 9.62 13.61
N GLU A 156 4.06 10.24 14.55
CA GLU A 156 4.00 9.94 15.99
C GLU A 156 2.62 10.20 16.60
N GLU A 157 1.92 11.25 16.16
CA GLU A 157 0.54 11.49 16.61
C GLU A 157 -0.42 10.37 16.18
N CYS A 158 -0.14 9.71 15.06
CA CYS A 158 -0.96 8.64 14.53
C CYS A 158 -0.65 7.29 15.17
N PHE A 159 0.63 6.90 15.20
CA PHE A 159 1.08 5.55 15.57
C PHE A 159 1.63 5.44 16.98
N GLU A 160 1.84 6.56 17.68
CA GLU A 160 2.25 6.63 19.10
C GLU A 160 3.52 5.78 19.37
N ASP A 161 3.43 4.84 20.31
CA ASP A 161 4.51 3.92 20.69
C ASP A 161 4.93 2.95 19.58
N LEU A 162 4.08 2.74 18.58
CA LEU A 162 4.37 1.88 17.43
C LEU A 162 4.99 2.63 16.23
N THR A 163 5.23 3.94 16.34
CA THR A 163 5.93 4.72 15.32
C THR A 163 7.25 4.08 14.83
N PRO A 164 8.08 3.45 15.70
CA PRO A 164 9.32 2.80 15.26
C PRO A 164 9.13 1.64 14.25
N TYR A 165 7.90 1.17 14.06
CA TYR A 165 7.58 0.13 13.06
C TYR A 165 7.10 0.70 11.72
N ILE A 166 6.97 2.03 11.60
CA ILE A 166 6.68 2.70 10.34
C ILE A 166 7.99 3.12 9.70
N HIS A 167 8.39 2.44 8.64
CA HIS A 167 9.65 2.67 7.95
C HIS A 167 9.49 3.31 6.57
N ALA A 168 8.30 3.22 5.99
CA ALA A 168 7.99 3.80 4.68
C ALA A 168 6.65 4.52 4.68
N VAL A 169 6.51 5.49 3.78
CA VAL A 169 5.25 6.18 3.47
C VAL A 169 5.07 6.26 1.96
N GLU A 170 3.82 6.34 1.53
CA GLU A 170 3.50 6.42 0.11
C GLU A 170 3.29 7.86 -0.34
N THR A 171 3.97 8.26 -1.42
CA THR A 171 3.81 9.56 -2.07
C THR A 171 2.39 9.76 -2.59
N GLY A 172 1.89 8.79 -3.35
CA GLY A 172 0.61 8.85 -4.04
C GLY A 172 0.58 9.92 -5.13
N LEU A 173 -0.54 10.02 -5.84
CA LEU A 173 -0.70 10.93 -6.99
C LEU A 173 -0.65 12.43 -6.66
N SER A 174 -0.57 12.80 -5.39
CA SER A 174 -0.64 14.20 -4.92
C SER A 174 0.70 14.77 -4.48
N SER A 175 1.76 13.97 -4.45
CA SER A 175 3.11 14.40 -4.10
C SER A 175 4.16 13.52 -4.76
N ASP A 176 5.36 14.04 -4.87
CA ASP A 176 6.55 13.36 -5.35
C ASP A 176 7.66 13.37 -4.28
N PRO A 177 8.76 12.64 -4.45
CA PRO A 177 9.88 12.66 -3.52
C PRO A 177 10.44 14.05 -3.24
N PRO A 178 10.68 14.95 -4.23
CA PRO A 178 11.13 16.31 -3.97
C PRO A 178 10.22 17.13 -3.05
N MET A 179 8.91 16.94 -3.13
CA MET A 179 7.96 17.59 -2.22
C MET A 179 8.10 17.03 -0.80
N ASN A 180 8.24 15.72 -0.66
CA ASN A 180 8.40 15.05 0.64
C ASN A 180 9.73 15.40 1.32
N TRP A 181 10.83 15.53 0.58
CA TRP A 181 12.15 15.92 1.12
C TRP A 181 12.20 17.34 1.70
N LYS A 182 11.20 18.17 1.43
CA LYS A 182 11.07 19.49 2.10
C LYS A 182 10.58 19.39 3.54
N VAL A 183 10.15 18.20 3.98
CA VAL A 183 9.57 17.97 5.30
C VAL A 183 10.52 17.10 6.12
N SER A 184 11.34 17.72 6.96
CA SER A 184 12.38 17.02 7.74
C SER A 184 11.86 15.90 8.65
N ALA A 185 10.58 15.96 9.06
CA ALA A 185 9.94 14.89 9.82
C ALA A 185 9.83 13.55 9.04
N LEU A 186 10.03 13.58 7.73
CA LEU A 186 10.00 12.40 6.86
C LEU A 186 11.40 11.87 6.50
N ASP A 187 12.48 12.55 6.89
CA ASP A 187 13.86 12.19 6.48
C ASP A 187 14.28 10.76 6.89
N GLY A 188 13.66 10.22 7.95
CA GLY A 188 13.92 8.86 8.42
C GLY A 188 13.07 7.78 7.74
N LEU A 189 12.18 8.13 6.81
CA LEU A 189 11.24 7.22 6.18
C LEU A 189 11.56 7.02 4.70
N PHE A 190 11.42 5.79 4.23
CA PHE A 190 11.53 5.49 2.81
C PHE A 190 10.25 5.95 2.08
N LEU A 191 10.44 6.49 0.88
CA LEU A 191 9.33 6.87 0.01
C LEU A 191 9.07 5.77 -0.99
N ILE A 192 7.84 5.29 -1.03
CA ILE A 192 7.35 4.36 -2.05
C ILE A 192 6.21 4.99 -2.82
N SER A 193 5.96 4.49 -4.01
CA SER A 193 4.89 4.96 -4.88
C SER A 193 4.13 3.78 -5.46
N ASN A 194 2.83 3.73 -5.23
CA ASN A 194 1.97 2.70 -5.77
C ASN A 194 0.83 3.34 -6.57
N SER A 195 0.37 2.64 -7.57
CA SER A 195 -0.53 3.19 -8.58
C SER A 195 -1.93 3.57 -8.08
N ASP A 196 -2.34 3.13 -6.90
CA ASP A 196 -3.73 3.27 -6.39
C ASP A 196 -4.77 2.90 -7.50
N ALA A 197 -4.51 1.77 -8.18
CA ALA A 197 -5.20 1.41 -9.40
C ALA A 197 -6.58 0.80 -9.10
N HIS A 198 -7.64 1.48 -9.50
CA HIS A 198 -9.03 0.99 -9.45
C HIS A 198 -9.44 0.21 -10.72
N SER A 199 -8.50 -0.04 -11.61
CA SER A 199 -8.67 -0.89 -12.79
C SER A 199 -7.32 -1.39 -13.28
N PRO A 200 -7.23 -2.58 -13.90
CA PRO A 200 -5.95 -3.13 -14.35
C PRO A 200 -5.17 -2.24 -15.31
N SER A 201 -5.84 -1.45 -16.14
CA SER A 201 -5.19 -0.52 -17.07
C SER A 201 -4.45 0.63 -16.39
N LYS A 202 -4.74 0.92 -15.12
CA LYS A 202 -4.09 1.96 -14.32
C LYS A 202 -2.86 1.46 -13.56
N LEU A 203 -2.58 0.15 -13.56
CA LEU A 203 -1.36 -0.39 -13.00
C LEU A 203 -0.12 0.28 -13.60
N GLY A 204 0.89 0.53 -12.79
CA GLY A 204 2.16 1.10 -13.22
C GLY A 204 2.10 2.57 -13.66
N ARG A 205 1.06 3.32 -13.31
CA ARG A 205 1.10 4.78 -13.44
C ARG A 205 2.01 5.40 -12.37
N GLU A 206 2.20 4.69 -11.27
CA GLU A 206 3.25 4.84 -10.28
C GLU A 206 3.80 3.46 -9.95
N ALA A 207 5.08 3.35 -9.63
CA ALA A 207 5.74 2.10 -9.31
C ALA A 207 7.05 2.33 -8.55
N ASN A 208 7.57 1.25 -7.95
CA ASN A 208 8.85 1.23 -7.26
C ASN A 208 9.90 0.51 -8.10
N LEU A 209 11.11 1.05 -8.16
CA LEU A 209 12.27 0.43 -8.78
C LEU A 209 13.02 -0.35 -7.69
N LEU A 210 12.97 -1.67 -7.80
CA LEU A 210 13.53 -2.58 -6.80
C LEU A 210 14.64 -3.44 -7.40
N ASN A 211 15.82 -3.42 -6.79
CA ASN A 211 16.94 -4.30 -7.08
C ASN A 211 17.16 -5.24 -5.91
N MET A 212 16.36 -6.29 -5.85
CA MET A 212 16.28 -7.21 -4.73
C MET A 212 16.20 -8.66 -5.20
N GLU A 213 16.47 -9.60 -4.31
CA GLU A 213 16.06 -10.99 -4.52
C GLU A 213 14.53 -11.04 -4.68
N LEU A 214 14.06 -11.75 -5.70
CA LEU A 214 12.62 -11.90 -5.94
C LEU A 214 12.03 -12.86 -4.89
N SER A 215 11.68 -12.30 -3.75
CA SER A 215 11.10 -12.98 -2.58
C SER A 215 10.36 -11.97 -1.71
N TYR A 216 9.49 -12.43 -0.81
CA TYR A 216 8.86 -11.53 0.15
C TYR A 216 9.90 -10.95 1.14
N SER A 217 10.89 -11.74 1.55
CA SER A 217 11.98 -11.24 2.40
C SER A 217 12.82 -10.18 1.71
N GLY A 218 13.02 -10.27 0.39
CA GLY A 218 13.62 -9.22 -0.42
C GLY A 218 12.78 -7.94 -0.43
N LEU A 219 11.46 -8.08 -0.65
CA LEU A 219 10.51 -6.97 -0.60
C LEU A 219 10.48 -6.31 0.79
N TYR A 220 10.45 -7.12 1.86
CA TYR A 220 10.51 -6.64 3.23
C TYR A 220 11.77 -5.76 3.46
N LYS A 221 12.95 -6.25 3.09
CA LYS A 221 14.20 -5.50 3.23
C LYS A 221 14.20 -4.22 2.41
N ALA A 222 13.60 -4.23 1.22
CA ALA A 222 13.53 -3.04 0.38
C ALA A 222 12.66 -1.96 1.04
N ILE A 223 11.48 -2.32 1.57
CA ILE A 223 10.54 -1.35 2.14
C ILE A 223 10.93 -0.97 3.58
N GLN A 224 11.39 -1.91 4.40
CA GLN A 224 11.68 -1.68 5.82
C GLN A 224 13.11 -1.19 6.08
N GLU A 225 14.06 -1.54 5.22
CA GLU A 225 15.49 -1.25 5.44
C GLU A 225 16.09 -0.43 4.28
N GLY A 226 15.32 -0.13 3.23
CA GLY A 226 15.78 0.57 2.02
C GLY A 226 16.74 -0.25 1.15
N LYS A 227 16.96 -1.53 1.46
CA LYS A 227 17.93 -2.37 0.75
C LYS A 227 17.38 -2.81 -0.60
N GLY A 228 17.88 -2.20 -1.66
CA GLY A 228 17.45 -2.45 -3.02
C GLY A 228 16.26 -1.60 -3.47
N LEU A 229 15.79 -0.65 -2.67
CA LEU A 229 14.88 0.40 -3.12
C LEU A 229 15.72 1.47 -3.86
N GLU A 230 15.69 1.46 -5.19
CA GLU A 230 16.51 2.35 -6.03
C GLU A 230 15.81 3.65 -6.39
N GLY A 231 14.48 3.68 -6.34
CA GLY A 231 13.69 4.86 -6.64
C GLY A 231 12.23 4.54 -6.96
N THR A 232 11.53 5.56 -7.42
CA THR A 232 10.12 5.49 -7.78
C THR A 232 9.88 6.02 -9.18
N LEU A 233 8.81 5.56 -9.80
CA LEU A 233 8.19 6.16 -10.97
C LEU A 233 6.96 6.92 -10.49
N GLU A 234 6.95 8.21 -10.70
CA GLU A 234 5.93 9.10 -10.17
C GLU A 234 5.02 9.64 -11.29
N PHE A 235 3.77 9.81 -10.96
CA PHE A 235 2.85 10.65 -11.70
C PHE A 235 3.18 12.12 -11.42
N PHE A 236 2.96 13.00 -12.37
CA PHE A 236 3.18 14.43 -12.16
C PHE A 236 2.11 14.99 -11.21
N PRO A 237 2.46 15.43 -9.99
CA PRO A 237 1.47 15.92 -9.03
C PRO A 237 0.62 17.07 -9.55
N GLU A 238 1.16 17.90 -10.46
CA GLU A 238 0.48 19.03 -11.11
C GLU A 238 -0.73 18.59 -11.96
N GLU A 239 -0.71 17.37 -12.48
CA GLU A 239 -1.85 16.77 -13.18
C GLU A 239 -2.88 16.16 -12.21
N GLY A 240 -2.51 16.05 -10.94
CA GLY A 240 -3.36 15.58 -9.87
C GLY A 240 -4.31 16.66 -9.34
N LYS A 241 -5.27 16.23 -8.54
CA LYS A 241 -6.29 17.12 -7.96
C LYS A 241 -5.75 17.94 -6.78
N TYR A 242 -4.73 17.46 -6.08
CA TYR A 242 -4.27 17.98 -4.80
C TYR A 242 -2.75 18.17 -4.79
N HIS A 243 -2.25 19.14 -5.56
CA HIS A 243 -0.81 19.37 -5.68
C HIS A 243 -0.31 20.64 -4.94
N TYR A 244 -1.23 21.47 -4.44
CA TYR A 244 -0.83 22.66 -3.66
C TYR A 244 -0.33 22.28 -2.27
N ASP A 245 0.76 22.91 -1.85
CA ASP A 245 1.32 22.79 -0.51
C ASP A 245 0.59 23.69 0.49
N GLY A 246 0.68 23.38 1.77
CA GLY A 246 0.06 24.19 2.79
C GLY A 246 0.00 23.53 4.17
N HIS A 247 -0.57 24.28 5.13
CA HIS A 247 -0.75 23.77 6.47
C HIS A 247 -2.12 24.15 7.03
N ARG A 248 -2.90 23.15 7.44
CA ARG A 248 -4.29 23.34 7.88
C ARG A 248 -4.50 24.28 9.05
N LYS A 249 -3.56 24.32 10.01
CA LYS A 249 -3.66 25.21 11.19
C LYS A 249 -3.31 26.67 10.85
N CYS A 250 -2.46 26.88 9.86
CA CYS A 250 -2.00 28.20 9.43
C CYS A 250 -2.85 28.78 8.31
N HIS A 251 -3.75 28.01 7.71
CA HIS A 251 -4.54 28.37 6.53
C HIS A 251 -3.69 28.82 5.34
N VAL A 252 -2.47 28.31 5.25
CA VAL A 252 -1.55 28.59 4.13
C VAL A 252 -1.84 27.58 3.02
N CYS A 253 -1.89 28.07 1.78
CA CYS A 253 -1.95 27.27 0.57
C CYS A 253 -1.10 27.96 -0.50
N CYS A 254 -0.08 27.28 -1.00
CA CYS A 254 0.86 27.80 -1.99
C CYS A 254 1.21 26.75 -3.03
N SER A 255 1.80 27.17 -4.13
CA SER A 255 2.38 26.23 -5.09
C SER A 255 3.59 25.53 -4.48
N PRO A 256 3.87 24.29 -4.87
CA PRO A 256 5.03 23.51 -4.44
C PRO A 256 6.38 24.20 -4.65
#